data_fbb1352ed40cd0a78776bb9917896ae4
#
_entry.id   fbb1352ed40cd0a78776bb9917896ae4
#
_cell.length_a   1.000
_cell.length_b   1.000
_cell.length_c   1.000
_cell.angle_alpha   90.00
_cell.angle_beta   90.00
_cell.angle_gamma   90.00
#
_symmetry.space_group_name_H-M   'P 1'
#
loop_
_entity.id
_entity.type
_entity.pdbx_description
1 polymer ?
#
loop_
_entity_poly.entity_id
_entity_poly.type
_entity_poly.pdbx_seq_one_letter_code
_entity_poly.pdbx_strand_id
1 'polypeptide(L)'
;MQMTGAEVMVKCLAEQGVTTVFGYPGGAILPFYDALREAADIRHILTAHEQGAAHAADGYARAGGQVGVCIATSGPGATNLVTGLANAFLDSIPVVAITGQVPVAMIGRDAFQ
;
A
#
# COMPACT_ATOMS: atom_id res chain seq x y z
N MET A 1 -10.60 -6.86 -22.67
CA MET A 1 -9.31 -7.18 -22.01
C MET A 1 -9.63 -7.74 -20.62
N GLN A 2 -9.16 -8.92 -20.31
CA GLN A 2 -9.27 -9.49 -18.96
C GLN A 2 -8.09 -9.01 -18.13
N MET A 3 -8.37 -8.46 -16.95
CA MET A 3 -7.37 -8.02 -15.99
C MET A 3 -7.68 -8.63 -14.63
N THR A 4 -6.66 -8.94 -13.86
CA THR A 4 -6.81 -9.31 -12.45
C THR A 4 -7.17 -8.09 -11.60
N GLY A 5 -7.74 -8.30 -10.42
CA GLY A 5 -7.99 -7.20 -9.47
C GLY A 5 -6.73 -6.42 -9.09
N ALA A 6 -5.59 -7.10 -8.99
CA ALA A 6 -4.30 -6.48 -8.71
C ALA A 6 -3.87 -5.53 -9.85
N GLU A 7 -3.97 -5.99 -11.09
CA GLU A 7 -3.66 -5.16 -12.28
C GLU A 7 -4.58 -3.94 -12.37
N VAL A 8 -5.88 -4.13 -12.08
CA VAL A 8 -6.84 -3.00 -12.03
C VAL A 8 -6.43 -1.98 -10.98
N MET A 9 -6.07 -2.40 -9.76
CA MET A 9 -5.64 -1.48 -8.70
C MET A 9 -4.39 -0.70 -9.08
N VAL A 10 -3.37 -1.37 -9.65
CA VAL A 10 -2.14 -0.71 -10.10
C VAL A 10 -2.43 0.28 -11.23
N LYS A 11 -3.29 -0.10 -12.17
CA LYS A 11 -3.72 0.79 -13.25
C LYS A 11 -4.46 2.02 -12.71
N CYS A 12 -5.35 1.84 -11.74
CA CYS A 12 -6.02 2.97 -11.09
C CYS A 12 -5.03 3.93 -10.43
N LEU A 13 -3.99 3.43 -9.75
CA LEU A 13 -2.94 4.29 -9.20
C LEU A 13 -2.25 5.12 -10.29
N ALA A 14 -1.85 4.48 -11.39
CA ALA A 14 -1.22 5.17 -12.52
C ALA A 14 -2.15 6.24 -13.13
N GLU A 15 -3.43 5.91 -13.35
CA GLU A 15 -4.42 6.85 -13.88
C GLU A 15 -4.70 8.04 -12.94
N GLN A 16 -4.51 7.87 -11.62
CA GLN A 16 -4.57 8.95 -10.64
C GLN A 16 -3.25 9.74 -10.52
N GLY A 17 -2.26 9.45 -11.36
CA GLY A 17 -1.00 10.18 -11.38
C GLY A 17 -0.03 9.78 -10.26
N VAL A 18 -0.24 8.63 -9.62
CA VAL A 18 0.69 8.11 -8.61
C VAL A 18 1.96 7.63 -9.29
N THR A 19 3.09 8.23 -8.94
CA THR A 19 4.41 7.91 -9.49
C THR A 19 5.34 7.24 -8.49
N THR A 20 5.01 7.29 -7.20
CA THR A 20 5.85 6.72 -6.15
C THR A 20 4.97 6.09 -5.08
N VAL A 21 5.34 4.88 -4.67
CA VAL A 21 4.69 4.15 -3.57
C VAL A 21 5.75 3.61 -2.61
N PHE A 22 5.40 3.49 -1.34
CA PHE A 22 6.28 3.01 -0.28
C PHE A 22 5.71 1.72 0.31
N GLY A 23 6.53 0.72 0.55
CA GLY A 23 5.98 -0.51 1.10
C GLY A 23 6.98 -1.57 1.48
N TYR A 24 6.45 -2.60 2.12
CA TYR A 24 7.14 -3.83 2.46
C TYR A 24 6.30 -5.03 2.01
N PRO A 25 6.83 -5.93 1.17
CA PRO A 25 6.08 -7.05 0.65
C PRO A 25 5.85 -8.15 1.70
N GLY A 26 4.80 -8.92 1.48
CA GLY A 26 4.46 -10.10 2.28
C GLY A 26 3.47 -10.99 1.53
N GLY A 27 3.23 -12.20 2.01
CA GLY A 27 2.52 -13.25 1.27
C GLY A 27 1.18 -12.84 0.66
N ALA A 28 0.33 -12.18 1.44
CA ALA A 28 -1.02 -11.85 0.99
C ALA A 28 -1.09 -10.68 -0.01
N ILE A 29 -0.02 -9.91 -0.18
CA ILE A 29 0.04 -8.77 -1.11
C ILE A 29 0.88 -9.07 -2.37
N LEU A 30 1.45 -10.26 -2.49
CA LEU A 30 2.30 -10.62 -3.63
C LEU A 30 1.63 -10.43 -5.00
N PRO A 31 0.36 -10.78 -5.22
CA PRO A 31 -0.27 -10.53 -6.52
C PRO A 31 -0.28 -9.05 -6.91
N PHE A 32 -0.41 -8.15 -5.93
CA PHE A 32 -0.30 -6.71 -6.18
C PHE A 32 1.13 -6.29 -6.54
N TYR A 33 2.12 -6.84 -5.86
CA TYR A 33 3.53 -6.58 -6.17
C TYR A 33 3.94 -7.13 -7.55
N ASP A 34 3.40 -8.28 -7.97
CA ASP A 34 3.62 -8.79 -9.32
C ASP A 34 3.08 -7.84 -10.39
N ALA A 35 1.87 -7.32 -10.19
CA ALA A 35 1.30 -6.31 -11.07
C ALA A 35 2.09 -4.99 -11.05
N LEU A 36 2.53 -4.56 -9.86
CA LEU A 36 3.31 -3.32 -9.69
C LEU A 36 4.66 -3.39 -10.41
N ARG A 37 5.31 -4.56 -10.43
CA ARG A 37 6.59 -4.76 -11.14
C ARG A 37 6.49 -4.44 -12.63
N GLU A 38 5.34 -4.68 -13.24
CA GLU A 38 5.09 -4.40 -14.67
C GLU A 38 4.71 -2.93 -14.94
N ALA A 39 4.47 -2.15 -13.90
CA ALA A 39 4.08 -0.73 -14.00
C ALA A 39 5.31 0.18 -14.04
N ALA A 40 5.86 0.39 -15.22
CA ALA A 40 7.10 1.15 -15.42
C ALA A 40 7.05 2.61 -14.89
N ASP A 41 5.86 3.19 -14.80
CA ASP A 41 5.65 4.58 -14.40
C ASP A 41 5.51 4.77 -12.87
N ILE A 42 5.43 3.67 -12.12
CA ILE A 42 5.31 3.71 -10.65
C ILE A 42 6.58 3.18 -10.00
N ARG A 43 7.29 4.06 -9.32
CA ARG A 43 8.48 3.71 -8.55
C ARG A 43 8.09 3.15 -7.18
N HIS A 44 8.52 1.95 -6.86
CA HIS A 44 8.41 1.38 -5.52
C HIS A 44 9.64 1.68 -4.67
N ILE A 45 9.45 2.21 -3.49
CA ILE A 45 10.48 2.42 -2.47
C ILE A 45 10.30 1.37 -1.39
N LEU A 46 11.22 0.42 -1.33
CA LEU A 46 11.23 -0.62 -0.30
C LEU A 46 11.64 0.00 1.04
N THR A 47 10.86 -0.24 2.06
CA THR A 47 11.18 0.13 3.45
C THR A 47 11.57 -1.10 4.27
N ALA A 48 12.30 -0.91 5.35
CA ALA A 48 12.68 -2.01 6.24
C ALA A 48 11.55 -2.43 7.20
N HIS A 49 10.49 -1.61 7.31
CA HIS A 49 9.33 -1.82 8.16
C HIS A 49 8.14 -1.04 7.62
N GLU A 50 6.94 -1.57 7.77
CA GLU A 50 5.70 -0.95 7.25
C GLU A 50 5.41 0.41 7.88
N GLN A 51 5.74 0.62 9.15
CA GLN A 51 5.62 1.92 9.80
C GLN A 51 6.47 2.98 9.07
N GLY A 52 7.66 2.61 8.62
CA GLY A 52 8.51 3.46 7.79
C GLY A 52 7.85 3.81 6.45
N ALA A 53 7.13 2.86 5.84
CA ALA A 53 6.37 3.11 4.62
C ALA A 53 5.24 4.12 4.83
N ALA A 54 4.48 3.99 5.91
CA ALA A 54 3.42 4.93 6.24
C ALA A 54 3.95 6.34 6.52
N HIS A 55 5.05 6.47 7.29
CA HIS A 55 5.69 7.77 7.52
C HIS A 55 6.32 8.37 6.27
N ALA A 56 6.88 7.53 5.38
CA ALA A 56 7.41 7.99 4.11
C ALA A 56 6.29 8.54 3.20
N ALA A 57 5.15 7.84 3.14
CA ALA A 57 3.97 8.29 2.40
C ALA A 57 3.41 9.62 2.96
N ASP A 58 3.33 9.76 4.28
CA ASP A 58 2.94 10.99 4.96
C ASP A 58 3.92 12.15 4.62
N GLY A 59 5.22 11.91 4.78
CA GLY A 59 6.24 12.92 4.42
C GLY A 59 6.22 13.31 2.95
N TYR A 60 6.01 12.35 2.06
CA TYR A 60 5.89 12.59 0.62
C TYR A 60 4.68 13.48 0.30
N ALA A 61 3.53 13.20 0.92
CA ALA A 61 2.34 14.03 0.74
C ALA A 61 2.52 15.45 1.27
N ARG A 62 3.14 15.60 2.44
CA ARG A 62 3.46 16.93 3.02
C ARG A 62 4.37 17.75 2.13
N ALA A 63 5.42 17.15 1.62
CA ALA A 63 6.43 17.86 0.82
C ALA A 63 5.99 18.14 -0.61
N GLY A 64 5.28 17.21 -1.23
CA GLY A 64 4.91 17.28 -2.64
C GLY A 64 3.49 17.79 -2.92
N GLY A 65 2.63 17.88 -1.92
CA GLY A 65 1.23 18.24 -2.09
C GLY A 65 0.42 17.18 -2.86
N GLN A 66 0.94 15.97 -2.98
CA GLN A 66 0.31 14.83 -3.64
C GLN A 66 -0.17 13.81 -2.60
N VAL A 67 -1.05 12.91 -3.01
CA VAL A 67 -1.45 11.79 -2.13
C VAL A 67 -0.28 10.84 -1.95
N GLY A 68 0.08 10.52 -0.70
CA GLY A 68 1.05 9.48 -0.39
C GLY A 68 0.41 8.10 -0.44
N VAL A 69 1.13 7.10 -0.96
CA VAL A 69 0.64 5.72 -1.03
C VAL A 69 1.59 4.78 -0.31
N CYS A 70 1.08 4.00 0.64
CA CYS A 70 1.83 2.95 1.30
C CYS A 70 1.16 1.58 1.12
N ILE A 71 1.98 0.54 1.10
CA ILE A 71 1.57 -0.83 0.79
C ILE A 71 2.10 -1.77 1.87
N ALA A 72 1.23 -2.64 2.38
CA ALA A 72 1.59 -3.66 3.36
C ALA A 72 0.82 -4.96 3.12
N THR A 73 1.33 -6.05 3.65
CA THR A 73 0.62 -7.32 3.67
C THR A 73 -0.50 -7.32 4.71
N SER A 74 -1.24 -8.40 4.81
CA SER A 74 -2.28 -8.61 5.81
C SER A 74 -1.74 -8.68 7.24
N GLY A 75 -2.62 -8.62 8.23
CA GLY A 75 -2.33 -8.85 9.65
C GLY A 75 -1.30 -7.89 10.22
N PRO A 76 -0.15 -8.38 10.73
CA PRO A 76 0.85 -7.53 11.36
C PRO A 76 1.45 -6.50 10.39
N GLY A 77 1.51 -6.79 9.08
CA GLY A 77 1.93 -5.80 8.08
C GLY A 77 0.98 -4.61 8.04
N ALA A 78 -0.32 -4.87 7.98
CA ALA A 78 -1.35 -3.83 8.00
C ALA A 78 -1.39 -3.06 9.34
N THR A 79 -1.30 -3.75 10.48
CA THR A 79 -1.30 -3.10 11.80
C THR A 79 -0.07 -2.24 12.04
N ASN A 80 1.06 -2.56 11.45
CA ASN A 80 2.27 -1.74 11.50
C ASN A 80 2.14 -0.37 10.80
N LEU A 81 1.10 -0.17 9.99
CA LEU A 81 0.82 1.13 9.37
C LEU A 81 0.12 2.12 10.33
N VAL A 82 -0.49 1.64 11.41
CA VAL A 82 -1.43 2.41 12.25
C VAL A 82 -0.82 3.70 12.76
N THR A 83 0.40 3.69 13.29
CA THR A 83 1.05 4.89 13.83
C THR A 83 1.23 5.97 12.75
N GLY A 84 1.71 5.58 11.55
CA GLY A 84 1.89 6.52 10.45
C GLY A 84 0.57 7.07 9.92
N LEU A 85 -0.46 6.22 9.83
CA LEU A 85 -1.80 6.64 9.41
C LEU A 85 -2.45 7.57 10.44
N ALA A 86 -2.30 7.28 11.74
CA ALA A 86 -2.78 8.16 12.81
C ALA A 86 -2.11 9.54 12.74
N ASN A 87 -0.79 9.58 12.50
CA ASN A 87 -0.05 10.83 12.34
C ASN A 87 -0.56 11.66 11.15
N ALA A 88 -0.72 11.02 10.00
CA ALA A 88 -1.28 11.68 8.80
C ALA A 88 -2.71 12.19 9.05
N PHE A 89 -3.54 11.36 9.68
CA PHE A 89 -4.94 11.70 10.00
C PHE A 89 -5.06 12.93 10.89
N LEU A 90 -4.24 13.01 11.95
CA LEU A 90 -4.28 14.15 12.89
C LEU A 90 -3.98 15.49 12.20
N ASP A 91 -3.15 15.48 11.19
CA ASP A 91 -2.76 16.68 10.44
C ASP A 91 -3.50 16.83 9.10
N SER A 92 -4.50 15.99 8.84
CA SER A 92 -5.27 15.97 7.58
C SER A 92 -4.41 15.80 6.33
N ILE A 93 -3.35 14.99 6.42
CA ILE A 93 -2.47 14.67 5.29
C ILE A 93 -3.06 13.51 4.48
N PRO A 94 -3.21 13.65 3.15
CA PRO A 94 -3.83 12.62 2.33
C PRO A 94 -2.87 11.42 2.11
N VAL A 95 -3.20 10.30 2.72
CA VAL A 95 -2.48 9.03 2.55
C VAL A 95 -3.46 7.92 2.20
N VAL A 96 -3.13 7.12 1.21
CA VAL A 96 -3.83 5.88 0.86
C VAL A 96 -2.97 4.70 1.30
N ALA A 97 -3.55 3.81 2.10
CA ALA A 97 -2.92 2.56 2.50
C ALA A 97 -3.59 1.38 1.76
N ILE A 98 -2.78 0.60 1.05
CA ILE A 98 -3.20 -0.62 0.38
C ILE A 98 -2.68 -1.80 1.17
N THR A 99 -3.59 -2.64 1.68
CA THR A 99 -3.21 -3.81 2.48
C THR A 99 -3.70 -5.10 1.84
N GLY A 100 -2.89 -6.14 1.96
CA GLY A 100 -3.31 -7.49 1.65
C GLY A 100 -4.37 -7.98 2.64
N GLN A 101 -5.05 -9.04 2.27
CA GLN A 101 -5.99 -9.75 3.12
C GLN A 101 -5.86 -11.27 2.89
N VAL A 102 -6.23 -12.06 3.87
CA VAL A 102 -6.33 -13.51 3.71
C VAL A 102 -7.36 -13.86 2.64
N PRO A 103 -7.28 -15.05 2.02
CA PRO A 103 -8.29 -15.50 1.06
C PRO A 103 -9.71 -15.38 1.63
N VAL A 104 -10.67 -15.02 0.79
CA VAL A 104 -12.08 -14.80 1.19
C VAL A 104 -12.64 -15.92 2.06
N ALA A 105 -12.31 -17.18 1.75
CA ALA A 105 -12.75 -18.35 2.52
C ALA A 105 -12.22 -18.37 3.97
N MET A 106 -11.18 -17.60 4.28
CA MET A 106 -10.55 -17.53 5.59
C MET A 106 -11.00 -16.32 6.42
N ILE A 107 -11.74 -15.39 5.81
CA ILE A 107 -12.23 -14.19 6.51
C ILE A 107 -13.27 -14.63 7.55
N GLY A 108 -13.13 -14.10 8.77
CA GLY A 108 -14.02 -14.44 9.90
C GLY A 108 -13.71 -15.78 10.57
N ARG A 109 -12.57 -16.39 10.25
CA ARG A 109 -12.05 -17.60 10.90
C ARG A 109 -10.76 -17.29 11.64
N ASP A 110 -10.26 -18.25 12.43
CA ASP A 110 -8.97 -18.16 13.11
C ASP A 110 -7.81 -18.28 12.12
N ALA A 111 -7.82 -17.42 11.11
CA ALA A 111 -6.69 -17.25 10.21
C ALA A 111 -5.56 -16.54 10.97
N PHE A 112 -4.32 -16.84 10.63
CA PHE A 112 -3.16 -16.23 11.29
C PHE A 112 -3.17 -14.70 11.21
N GLN A 113 -3.82 -14.15 10.22
CA GLN A 113 -3.83 -12.71 9.97
C GLN A 113 -5.23 -12.17 9.70
#